data_334168a333000d0c38eeae422e00a856
#
_entry.id   334168a333000d0c38eeae422e00a856
#
_cell.length_a   1.000
_cell.length_b   1.000
_cell.length_c   1.000
_cell.angle_alpha   90.00
_cell.angle_beta   90.00
_cell.angle_gamma   90.00
#
_symmetry.space_group_name_H-M   'P 1'
#
loop_
_entity.id
_entity.type
_entity.pdbx_description
1 polymer ?
#
loop_
_entity_poly.entity_id
_entity_poly.type
_entity_poly.pdbx_seq_one_letter_code
_entity_poly.pdbx_strand_id
1 'polypeptide(L)'
;MKKVKIRYRKNSNGTSSIRLNYFHGYEIVKGKKKAKRSIKTLPFHLVTNPVTKEDINLNESYKKEAYKIAESWEKSLMPSESFLKDNSFTKNTMFKLDSKIPEGPVTQKWTTHKGKINLVSPANKRLIDIIVVGTGLAGASASATLAELGYNVKTFCFQDSPRRAHSIAAQGGINAAKNYQGDGDSTYRLFYDTIKGGDYRSREANVHRLAEVSTNIIDQCVAQGVPFARDYGGLLDNRSFGGVLVSRTFYAKGQTGQQLLLGAYSAMNRQIGRGKIKMYNRHEMMDIVVVDGKARGIIARNLVDGKIERHGAHAVVIASGGYGNVFFLSTNAMGSNVSAGWKIHKKGAYFANPCFTQIHPTCIPVSGDHQSKLTLMSESLRNDGRI
;
A
#
# COMPACT_ATOMS: atom_id res chain seq x y z
N MET A 1 14.75 13.77 -4.85
CA MET A 1 16.17 13.73 -4.42
C MET A 1 17.02 14.18 -5.59
N LYS A 2 17.82 15.25 -5.47
CA LYS A 2 18.71 15.70 -6.57
C LYS A 2 19.69 14.58 -6.89
N LYS A 3 19.69 14.08 -8.13
CA LYS A 3 20.55 12.99 -8.58
C LYS A 3 21.97 13.45 -8.91
N VAL A 4 22.14 14.72 -9.28
CA VAL A 4 23.44 15.33 -9.55
C VAL A 4 23.94 16.04 -8.28
N LYS A 5 25.11 15.63 -7.79
CA LYS A 5 25.75 16.25 -6.62
C LYS A 5 26.96 17.05 -7.04
N ILE A 6 27.07 18.29 -6.56
CA ILE A 6 28.25 19.14 -6.75
C ILE A 6 29.30 18.76 -5.69
N ARG A 7 30.53 18.55 -6.10
CA ARG A 7 31.69 18.26 -5.24
C ARG A 7 32.86 19.18 -5.60
N TYR A 8 33.63 19.51 -4.60
CA TYR A 8 34.84 20.34 -4.75
C TYR A 8 36.07 19.47 -4.49
N ARG A 9 37.06 19.56 -5.36
CA ARG A 9 38.37 18.89 -5.18
C ARG A 9 39.48 19.91 -5.14
N LYS A 10 40.21 19.98 -4.03
CA LYS A 10 41.39 20.83 -3.90
C LYS A 10 42.49 20.43 -4.90
N ASN A 11 43.08 21.40 -5.53
CA ASN A 11 44.23 21.29 -6.43
C ASN A 11 45.49 21.75 -5.71
N SER A 12 46.65 21.33 -6.21
CA SER A 12 47.94 21.72 -5.64
C SER A 12 48.29 23.22 -5.79
N ASN A 13 47.61 23.94 -6.69
CA ASN A 13 47.83 25.35 -6.99
C ASN A 13 46.94 26.31 -6.19
N GLY A 14 46.37 25.88 -5.06
CA GLY A 14 45.54 26.77 -4.22
C GLY A 14 44.11 27.01 -4.74
N THR A 15 43.67 26.26 -5.77
CA THR A 15 42.31 26.31 -6.31
C THR A 15 41.53 25.05 -5.99
N SER A 16 40.22 25.07 -6.20
CA SER A 16 39.36 23.89 -6.10
C SER A 16 38.57 23.69 -7.37
N SER A 17 38.68 22.52 -7.98
CA SER A 17 37.86 22.13 -9.13
C SER A 17 36.44 21.80 -8.70
N ILE A 18 35.43 22.21 -9.49
CA ILE A 18 34.03 21.87 -9.29
C ILE A 18 33.72 20.65 -10.14
N ARG A 19 33.19 19.61 -9.50
CA ARG A 19 32.81 18.35 -10.13
C ARG A 19 31.34 18.05 -9.93
N LEU A 20 30.63 17.77 -10.99
CA LEU A 20 29.27 17.26 -10.97
C LEU A 20 29.33 15.74 -10.98
N ASN A 21 28.70 15.09 -9.99
CA ASN A 21 28.64 13.64 -9.89
C ASN A 21 27.19 13.18 -10.03
N TYR A 22 26.93 12.36 -11.03
CA TYR A 22 25.65 11.67 -11.20
C TYR A 22 25.80 10.21 -10.82
N PHE A 23 24.92 9.72 -9.98
CA PHE A 23 24.93 8.33 -9.52
C PHE A 23 23.93 7.50 -10.33
N HIS A 24 24.40 6.53 -11.10
CA HIS A 24 23.60 5.63 -11.92
C HIS A 24 23.11 4.37 -11.20
N GLY A 25 23.55 4.13 -9.96
CA GLY A 25 23.28 2.89 -9.23
C GLY A 25 24.55 2.11 -8.92
N TYR A 26 24.41 0.82 -8.71
CA TYR A 26 25.52 -0.10 -8.45
C TYR A 26 25.66 -1.11 -9.58
N GLU A 27 26.88 -1.51 -9.89
CA GLU A 27 27.23 -2.63 -10.76
C GLU A 27 28.04 -3.66 -9.96
N ILE A 28 27.96 -4.93 -10.34
CA ILE A 28 28.78 -6.00 -9.75
C ILE A 28 30.00 -6.20 -10.62
N VAL A 29 31.18 -5.89 -10.08
CA VAL A 29 32.46 -6.09 -10.77
C VAL A 29 33.31 -7.07 -9.95
N LYS A 30 33.68 -8.20 -10.51
CA LYS A 30 34.44 -9.27 -9.81
C LYS A 30 33.83 -9.66 -8.45
N GLY A 31 32.48 -9.83 -8.38
CA GLY A 31 31.76 -10.23 -7.17
C GLY A 31 31.62 -9.13 -6.11
N LYS A 32 32.13 -7.92 -6.34
CA LYS A 32 32.01 -6.79 -5.42
C LYS A 32 31.08 -5.71 -5.97
N LYS A 33 30.22 -5.17 -5.10
CA LYS A 33 29.28 -4.09 -5.42
C LYS A 33 30.02 -2.78 -5.58
N LYS A 34 30.05 -2.20 -6.80
CA LYS A 34 30.72 -0.96 -7.13
C LYS A 34 29.71 0.11 -7.58
N ALA A 35 29.84 1.33 -7.05
CA ALA A 35 28.98 2.45 -7.43
C ALA A 35 29.31 2.93 -8.85
N LYS A 36 28.34 2.91 -9.76
CA LYS A 36 28.45 3.46 -11.12
C LYS A 36 28.12 4.94 -11.10
N ARG A 37 29.05 5.78 -11.56
CA ARG A 37 28.93 7.26 -11.53
C ARG A 37 29.48 7.86 -12.80
N SER A 38 28.79 8.90 -13.31
CA SER A 38 29.34 9.83 -14.30
C SER A 38 29.85 11.07 -13.59
N ILE A 39 31.03 11.55 -13.96
CA ILE A 39 31.67 12.72 -13.39
C ILE A 39 31.95 13.70 -14.51
N LYS A 40 31.46 14.94 -14.36
CA LYS A 40 31.74 16.06 -15.24
C LYS A 40 32.49 17.13 -14.45
N THR A 41 33.73 17.44 -14.84
CA THR A 41 34.50 18.53 -14.24
C THR A 41 34.17 19.81 -15.01
N LEU A 42 33.86 20.91 -14.29
CA LEU A 42 33.57 22.19 -14.89
C LEU A 42 34.88 22.94 -15.23
N PRO A 43 34.88 23.81 -16.25
CA PRO A 43 36.09 24.49 -16.72
C PRO A 43 36.58 25.63 -15.80
N PHE A 44 35.82 25.96 -14.78
CA PHE A 44 36.15 27.03 -13.83
C PHE A 44 36.49 26.48 -12.44
N HIS A 45 37.33 27.19 -11.70
CA HIS A 45 37.89 26.76 -10.42
C HIS A 45 37.59 27.81 -9.36
N LEU A 46 37.35 27.36 -8.13
CA LEU A 46 37.21 28.26 -6.98
C LEU A 46 38.56 28.54 -6.35
N VAL A 47 38.78 29.77 -5.88
CA VAL A 47 39.90 30.09 -5.00
C VAL A 47 39.66 29.41 -3.65
N THR A 48 40.63 28.61 -3.17
CA THR A 48 40.43 27.74 -1.99
C THR A 48 40.31 28.57 -0.69
N ASN A 49 41.13 29.64 -0.59
CA ASN A 49 41.12 30.57 0.55
C ASN A 49 40.95 31.99 0.00
N PRO A 50 39.75 32.47 -0.32
CA PRO A 50 39.52 33.78 -0.87
C PRO A 50 39.79 34.84 0.20
N VAL A 51 40.66 35.82 -0.08
CA VAL A 51 41.03 36.92 0.83
C VAL A 51 40.42 38.23 0.36
N THR A 52 40.26 38.42 -0.96
CA THR A 52 39.70 39.65 -1.52
C THR A 52 38.19 39.56 -1.74
N LYS A 53 37.51 40.72 -1.75
CA LYS A 53 36.07 40.76 -2.12
C LYS A 53 35.81 40.25 -3.54
N GLU A 54 36.78 40.47 -4.45
CA GLU A 54 36.70 39.99 -5.83
C GLU A 54 36.71 38.45 -5.91
N ASP A 55 37.62 37.80 -5.15
CA ASP A 55 37.67 36.32 -5.07
C ASP A 55 36.39 35.74 -4.50
N ILE A 56 35.81 36.38 -3.50
CA ILE A 56 34.56 35.96 -2.88
C ILE A 56 33.42 36.05 -3.89
N ASN A 57 33.28 37.18 -4.58
CA ASN A 57 32.25 37.41 -5.58
C ASN A 57 32.39 36.45 -6.77
N LEU A 58 33.64 36.21 -7.22
CA LEU A 58 33.93 35.25 -8.31
C LEU A 58 33.54 33.81 -7.91
N ASN A 59 33.90 33.41 -6.70
CA ASN A 59 33.53 32.10 -6.17
C ASN A 59 32.00 31.92 -6.06
N GLU A 60 31.27 32.94 -5.66
CA GLU A 60 29.80 32.91 -5.61
C GLU A 60 29.17 32.80 -7.01
N SER A 61 29.72 33.56 -7.98
CA SER A 61 29.29 33.51 -9.36
C SER A 61 29.48 32.09 -9.94
N TYR A 62 30.66 31.51 -9.78
CA TYR A 62 30.96 30.17 -10.25
C TYR A 62 30.12 29.08 -9.55
N LYS A 63 29.81 29.22 -8.27
CA LYS A 63 28.89 28.33 -7.59
C LYS A 63 27.48 28.43 -8.18
N LYS A 64 26.95 29.62 -8.42
CA LYS A 64 25.64 29.84 -9.05
C LYS A 64 25.57 29.21 -10.45
N GLU A 65 26.63 29.40 -11.22
CA GLU A 65 26.72 28.77 -12.56
C GLU A 65 26.81 27.27 -12.50
N ALA A 66 27.59 26.71 -11.57
CA ALA A 66 27.65 25.26 -11.35
C ALA A 66 26.29 24.67 -10.98
N TYR A 67 25.47 25.37 -10.21
CA TYR A 67 24.11 24.95 -9.90
C TYR A 67 23.21 24.94 -11.15
N LYS A 68 23.29 25.97 -12.00
CA LYS A 68 22.55 26.03 -13.27
C LYS A 68 22.94 24.86 -14.20
N ILE A 69 24.24 24.60 -14.32
CA ILE A 69 24.74 23.49 -15.17
C ILE A 69 24.32 22.14 -14.57
N ALA A 70 24.35 21.98 -13.24
CA ALA A 70 23.91 20.75 -12.59
C ALA A 70 22.41 20.48 -12.83
N GLU A 71 21.58 21.51 -12.75
CA GLU A 71 20.14 21.42 -13.02
C GLU A 71 19.85 21.11 -14.49
N SER A 72 20.56 21.78 -15.43
CA SER A 72 20.45 21.48 -16.85
C SER A 72 20.89 20.06 -17.16
N TRP A 73 21.99 19.59 -16.56
CA TRP A 73 22.44 18.21 -16.75
C TRP A 73 21.48 17.19 -16.13
N GLU A 74 20.91 17.49 -14.97
CA GLU A 74 19.88 16.64 -14.35
C GLU A 74 18.63 16.52 -15.24
N LYS A 75 18.20 17.62 -15.88
CA LYS A 75 17.10 17.62 -16.86
C LYS A 75 17.45 16.81 -18.11
N SER A 76 18.67 16.88 -18.61
CA SER A 76 19.09 16.10 -19.80
C SER A 76 19.23 14.59 -19.53
N LEU A 77 19.37 14.19 -18.28
CA LEU A 77 19.43 12.79 -17.86
C LEU A 77 18.04 12.21 -17.52
N MET A 78 17.00 13.06 -17.47
CA MET A 78 15.62 12.61 -17.40
C MET A 78 15.18 12.11 -18.79
N PRO A 79 14.31 11.08 -18.87
CA PRO A 79 13.69 10.70 -20.12
C PRO A 79 13.03 11.92 -20.76
N SER A 80 13.25 12.14 -22.07
CA SER A 80 12.63 13.27 -22.76
C SER A 80 11.12 13.23 -22.62
N GLU A 81 10.47 14.39 -22.66
CA GLU A 81 9.00 14.46 -22.69
C GLU A 81 8.40 13.66 -23.86
N SER A 82 9.15 13.51 -24.98
CA SER A 82 8.79 12.63 -26.06
C SER A 82 8.81 11.15 -25.65
N PHE A 83 9.79 10.70 -24.89
CA PHE A 83 9.83 9.32 -24.36
C PHE A 83 8.67 9.05 -23.39
N LEU A 84 8.24 10.05 -22.64
CA LEU A 84 7.04 9.98 -21.79
C LEU A 84 5.77 10.06 -22.64
N LYS A 85 5.81 10.73 -23.80
CA LYS A 85 4.69 10.85 -24.75
C LYS A 85 4.52 9.62 -25.64
N ASP A 86 5.60 8.99 -26.09
CA ASP A 86 5.58 7.82 -26.98
C ASP A 86 5.24 6.51 -26.25
N ASN A 87 5.51 6.41 -24.95
CA ASN A 87 4.94 5.36 -24.14
C ASN A 87 3.52 5.80 -23.76
N SER A 88 2.55 5.45 -24.54
CA SER A 88 1.10 5.75 -24.50
C SER A 88 0.41 5.77 -23.10
N PHE A 89 1.13 6.24 -22.08
CA PHE A 89 0.61 6.64 -20.76
C PHE A 89 -0.16 7.95 -20.83
N THR A 90 -0.22 8.54 -22.04
CA THR A 90 -0.71 9.89 -22.23
C THR A 90 -2.17 9.92 -22.66
N LYS A 91 -2.87 10.71 -21.93
CA LYS A 91 -4.10 11.46 -22.28
C LYS A 91 -5.41 10.71 -22.49
N ASN A 92 -5.44 9.45 -22.95
CA ASN A 92 -6.71 8.75 -23.19
C ASN A 92 -7.12 7.71 -22.14
N THR A 93 -6.29 7.46 -21.12
CA THR A 93 -6.58 6.55 -20.01
C THR A 93 -6.56 7.20 -18.63
N MET A 94 -6.35 8.51 -18.54
CA MET A 94 -6.76 9.19 -17.33
C MET A 94 -8.26 9.01 -17.21
N PHE A 95 -8.69 8.13 -16.31
CA PHE A 95 -10.03 8.22 -15.77
C PHE A 95 -10.17 9.66 -15.31
N LYS A 96 -10.90 10.47 -16.08
CA LYS A 96 -11.43 11.70 -15.54
C LYS A 96 -12.23 11.27 -14.35
N LEU A 97 -11.68 11.44 -13.16
CA LEU A 97 -12.44 11.48 -11.93
C LEU A 97 -13.34 12.73 -12.04
N ASP A 98 -14.36 12.64 -12.86
CA ASP A 98 -15.49 13.60 -12.87
C ASP A 98 -16.36 13.44 -11.62
N SER A 99 -15.94 12.62 -10.67
CA SER A 99 -16.50 12.72 -9.34
C SER A 99 -15.86 13.92 -8.66
N LYS A 100 -16.43 15.10 -8.85
CA LYS A 100 -16.22 16.20 -7.92
C LYS A 100 -16.31 15.59 -6.52
N ILE A 101 -15.24 15.74 -5.73
CA ILE A 101 -15.28 15.34 -4.32
C ILE A 101 -16.49 16.04 -3.73
N PRO A 102 -17.45 15.33 -3.11
CA PRO A 102 -18.62 15.98 -2.57
C PRO A 102 -18.19 17.13 -1.66
N GLU A 103 -18.69 18.32 -1.94
CA GLU A 103 -18.46 19.49 -1.10
C GLU A 103 -19.18 19.30 0.25
N GLY A 104 -18.73 20.03 1.29
CA GLY A 104 -19.34 20.00 2.60
C GLY A 104 -18.51 19.30 3.67
N PRO A 105 -19.03 19.24 4.91
CA PRO A 105 -18.37 18.62 6.04
C PRO A 105 -18.01 17.14 5.78
N VAL A 106 -16.88 16.72 6.30
CA VAL A 106 -16.37 15.33 6.15
C VAL A 106 -17.40 14.28 6.57
N THR A 107 -18.16 14.57 7.63
CA THR A 107 -19.23 13.72 8.17
C THR A 107 -20.40 13.49 7.21
N GLN A 108 -20.62 14.40 6.26
CA GLN A 108 -21.73 14.33 5.31
C GLN A 108 -21.30 13.82 3.92
N LYS A 109 -20.01 13.77 3.64
CA LYS A 109 -19.49 13.41 2.31
C LYS A 109 -19.95 12.03 1.83
N TRP A 110 -19.94 11.04 2.71
CA TRP A 110 -20.42 9.69 2.37
C TRP A 110 -21.93 9.66 2.09
N THR A 111 -22.74 10.29 2.95
CA THR A 111 -24.19 10.35 2.78
C THR A 111 -24.56 11.05 1.46
N THR A 112 -23.90 12.17 1.16
CA THR A 112 -24.08 12.89 -0.10
C THR A 112 -23.68 12.04 -1.32
N HIS A 113 -22.55 11.31 -1.24
CA HIS A 113 -22.12 10.41 -2.29
C HIS A 113 -23.10 9.25 -2.48
N LYS A 114 -23.52 8.60 -1.40
CA LYS A 114 -24.49 7.50 -1.42
C LYS A 114 -25.84 7.91 -2.05
N GLY A 115 -26.31 9.12 -1.78
CA GLY A 115 -27.53 9.65 -2.38
C GLY A 115 -27.49 9.87 -3.89
N LYS A 116 -26.27 9.92 -4.46
CA LYS A 116 -26.05 10.10 -5.93
C LYS A 116 -25.79 8.77 -6.66
N ILE A 117 -25.65 7.65 -5.94
CA ILE A 117 -25.38 6.34 -6.56
C ILE A 117 -26.68 5.66 -6.97
N ASN A 118 -26.75 5.21 -8.22
CA ASN A 118 -27.81 4.33 -8.67
C ASN A 118 -27.61 2.94 -8.08
N LEU A 119 -28.59 2.47 -7.31
CA LEU A 119 -28.55 1.14 -6.70
C LEU A 119 -28.94 0.07 -7.70
N VAL A 120 -28.26 -1.06 -7.66
CA VAL A 120 -28.64 -2.25 -8.43
C VAL A 120 -29.81 -2.94 -7.75
N SER A 121 -30.90 -3.16 -8.49
CA SER A 121 -32.06 -3.89 -7.94
C SER A 121 -31.69 -5.32 -7.53
N PRO A 122 -32.34 -5.91 -6.53
CA PRO A 122 -32.07 -7.29 -6.11
C PRO A 122 -32.19 -8.30 -7.25
N ALA A 123 -33.15 -8.11 -8.15
CA ALA A 123 -33.36 -8.98 -9.31
C ALA A 123 -32.18 -8.94 -10.30
N ASN A 124 -31.53 -7.78 -10.45
CA ASN A 124 -30.41 -7.62 -11.37
C ASN A 124 -29.06 -8.03 -10.77
N LYS A 125 -28.92 -8.05 -9.44
CA LYS A 125 -27.67 -8.44 -8.80
C LYS A 125 -27.21 -9.84 -9.21
N ARG A 126 -28.11 -10.79 -9.34
CA ARG A 126 -27.83 -12.17 -9.79
C ARG A 126 -27.29 -12.29 -11.22
N LEU A 127 -27.40 -11.21 -12.01
CA LEU A 127 -26.91 -11.14 -13.39
C LEU A 127 -25.51 -10.51 -13.46
N ILE A 128 -24.99 -10.03 -12.33
CA ILE A 128 -23.74 -9.30 -12.27
C ILE A 128 -22.63 -10.20 -11.72
N ASP A 129 -21.60 -10.38 -12.53
CA ASP A 129 -20.36 -11.05 -12.15
C ASP A 129 -19.34 -10.05 -11.62
N ILE A 130 -18.73 -10.36 -10.48
CA ILE A 130 -17.68 -9.56 -9.87
C ILE A 130 -16.44 -10.44 -9.68
N ILE A 131 -15.28 -9.92 -10.09
CA ILE A 131 -14.00 -10.56 -9.82
C ILE A 131 -13.38 -9.92 -8.57
N VAL A 132 -12.86 -10.75 -7.66
CA VAL A 132 -12.06 -10.33 -6.51
C VAL A 132 -10.68 -10.96 -6.64
N VAL A 133 -9.64 -10.13 -6.69
CA VAL A 133 -8.24 -10.57 -6.77
C VAL A 133 -7.58 -10.44 -5.41
N GLY A 134 -7.26 -11.58 -4.81
CA GLY A 134 -6.72 -11.69 -3.46
C GLY A 134 -7.72 -12.27 -2.46
N THR A 135 -7.22 -13.07 -1.53
CA THR A 135 -8.00 -13.83 -0.54
C THR A 135 -7.54 -13.57 0.90
N GLY A 136 -6.78 -12.52 1.12
CA GLY A 136 -6.53 -12.00 2.46
C GLY A 136 -7.82 -11.51 3.11
N LEU A 137 -7.73 -10.91 4.29
CA LEU A 137 -8.89 -10.44 5.04
C LEU A 137 -9.82 -9.56 4.20
N ALA A 138 -9.26 -8.63 3.44
CA ALA A 138 -10.05 -7.72 2.58
C ALA A 138 -10.77 -8.49 1.46
N GLY A 139 -10.07 -9.39 0.75
CA GLY A 139 -10.65 -10.13 -0.37
C GLY A 139 -11.67 -11.18 0.06
N ALA A 140 -11.40 -11.89 1.15
CA ALA A 140 -12.34 -12.88 1.71
C ALA A 140 -13.63 -12.19 2.21
N SER A 141 -13.50 -11.07 2.94
CA SER A 141 -14.65 -10.28 3.42
C SER A 141 -15.46 -9.69 2.26
N ALA A 142 -14.77 -9.12 1.26
CA ALA A 142 -15.44 -8.57 0.07
C ALA A 142 -16.19 -9.65 -0.70
N SER A 143 -15.55 -10.80 -0.93
CA SER A 143 -16.17 -11.93 -1.64
C SER A 143 -17.40 -12.46 -0.91
N ALA A 144 -17.31 -12.67 0.40
CA ALA A 144 -18.43 -13.13 1.22
C ALA A 144 -19.59 -12.13 1.17
N THR A 145 -19.32 -10.86 1.43
CA THR A 145 -20.35 -9.80 1.46
C THR A 145 -21.01 -9.61 0.09
N LEU A 146 -20.26 -9.59 -0.99
CA LEU A 146 -20.80 -9.45 -2.33
C LEU A 146 -21.71 -10.62 -2.69
N ALA A 147 -21.31 -11.85 -2.34
CA ALA A 147 -22.12 -13.04 -2.57
C ALA A 147 -23.41 -13.04 -1.71
N GLU A 148 -23.32 -12.60 -0.44
CA GLU A 148 -24.48 -12.42 0.45
C GLU A 148 -25.47 -11.37 -0.08
N LEU A 149 -24.95 -10.32 -0.72
CA LEU A 149 -25.77 -9.31 -1.39
C LEU A 149 -26.45 -9.81 -2.69
N GLY A 150 -26.10 -11.01 -3.17
CA GLY A 150 -26.74 -11.67 -4.33
C GLY A 150 -25.95 -11.61 -5.63
N TYR A 151 -24.71 -11.09 -5.63
CA TYR A 151 -23.82 -11.08 -6.80
C TYR A 151 -23.18 -12.45 -7.03
N ASN A 152 -22.78 -12.73 -8.29
CA ASN A 152 -21.91 -13.87 -8.60
C ASN A 152 -20.45 -13.41 -8.47
N VAL A 153 -19.66 -14.18 -7.72
CA VAL A 153 -18.28 -13.76 -7.42
C VAL A 153 -17.28 -14.80 -7.94
N LYS A 154 -16.22 -14.32 -8.59
CA LYS A 154 -15.04 -15.11 -8.98
C LYS A 154 -13.86 -14.62 -8.17
N THR A 155 -13.34 -15.44 -7.27
CA THR A 155 -12.25 -15.04 -6.37
C THR A 155 -10.96 -15.73 -6.74
N PHE A 156 -9.89 -14.94 -6.93
CA PHE A 156 -8.58 -15.40 -7.39
C PHE A 156 -7.56 -15.35 -6.27
N CYS A 157 -6.86 -16.47 -6.08
CA CYS A 157 -5.82 -16.64 -5.09
C CYS A 157 -4.50 -17.05 -5.76
N PHE A 158 -3.45 -16.27 -5.52
CA PHE A 158 -2.11 -16.61 -5.98
C PHE A 158 -1.56 -17.87 -5.30
N GLN A 159 -1.87 -18.04 -4.02
CA GLN A 159 -1.42 -19.17 -3.21
C GLN A 159 -2.25 -20.44 -3.47
N ASP A 160 -1.77 -21.57 -2.98
CA ASP A 160 -2.46 -22.86 -2.99
C ASP A 160 -3.67 -22.89 -2.04
N SER A 161 -3.64 -22.07 -1.00
CA SER A 161 -4.74 -21.90 -0.05
C SER A 161 -5.09 -20.43 0.13
N PRO A 162 -6.40 -20.08 0.12
CA PRO A 162 -6.86 -18.71 0.36
C PRO A 162 -6.47 -18.18 1.75
N ARG A 163 -6.11 -19.05 2.69
CA ARG A 163 -5.68 -18.66 4.05
C ARG A 163 -4.22 -18.23 4.15
N ARG A 164 -3.43 -18.41 3.10
CA ARG A 164 -1.98 -18.03 3.08
C ARG A 164 -1.77 -16.56 2.72
N ALA A 165 -2.55 -15.67 3.30
CA ALA A 165 -2.36 -14.23 3.15
C ALA A 165 -1.57 -13.65 4.31
N HIS A 166 -0.95 -12.48 4.11
CA HIS A 166 -0.23 -11.78 5.18
C HIS A 166 -1.11 -11.48 6.40
N SER A 167 -2.41 -11.34 6.22
CA SER A 167 -3.39 -11.13 7.31
C SER A 167 -3.25 -12.14 8.45
N ILE A 168 -2.84 -13.39 8.17
CA ILE A 168 -2.65 -14.42 9.20
C ILE A 168 -1.54 -14.08 10.20
N ALA A 169 -0.60 -13.23 9.82
CA ALA A 169 0.54 -12.85 10.64
C ALA A 169 0.28 -11.63 11.56
N ALA A 170 -0.86 -10.95 11.41
CA ALA A 170 -1.20 -9.81 12.25
C ALA A 170 -1.60 -10.27 13.67
N GLN A 171 -1.06 -9.63 14.70
CA GLN A 171 -1.15 -10.11 16.08
C GLN A 171 -1.83 -9.13 17.03
N GLY A 172 -1.51 -7.84 16.93
CA GLY A 172 -1.81 -6.83 17.95
C GLY A 172 -3.28 -6.60 18.22
N GLY A 173 -4.07 -6.44 17.18
CA GLY A 173 -5.49 -6.14 17.27
C GLY A 173 -5.97 -5.20 16.18
N ILE A 174 -7.26 -4.85 16.24
CA ILE A 174 -7.87 -3.88 15.34
C ILE A 174 -8.58 -2.78 16.13
N ASN A 175 -8.50 -1.55 15.66
CA ASN A 175 -9.08 -0.39 16.31
C ASN A 175 -10.52 -0.15 15.86
N ALA A 176 -11.42 0.11 16.82
CA ALA A 176 -12.78 0.51 16.55
C ALA A 176 -13.30 1.49 17.63
N ALA A 177 -14.03 2.49 17.22
CA ALA A 177 -14.49 3.58 18.07
C ALA A 177 -15.76 3.21 18.86
N LYS A 178 -15.70 2.13 19.66
CA LYS A 178 -16.86 1.66 20.48
C LYS A 178 -16.98 2.34 21.83
N ASN A 179 -15.90 2.97 22.31
CA ASN A 179 -15.87 3.70 23.60
C ASN A 179 -16.42 2.89 24.80
N TYR A 180 -16.11 1.60 24.89
CA TYR A 180 -16.63 0.73 25.96
C TYR A 180 -16.12 1.12 27.34
N GLN A 181 -14.93 1.68 27.43
CA GLN A 181 -14.30 2.12 28.71
C GLN A 181 -14.76 3.51 29.12
N GLY A 182 -15.48 4.25 28.27
CA GLY A 182 -15.90 5.63 28.59
C GLY A 182 -14.73 6.62 28.67
N ASP A 183 -13.57 6.32 28.05
CA ASP A 183 -12.35 7.12 28.10
C ASP A 183 -12.29 8.23 27.03
N GLY A 184 -13.45 8.60 26.49
CA GLY A 184 -13.61 9.71 25.56
C GLY A 184 -13.25 9.35 24.11
N ASP A 185 -13.30 8.07 23.74
CA ASP A 185 -13.16 7.67 22.35
C ASP A 185 -14.41 8.01 21.53
N SER A 186 -14.22 8.25 20.24
CA SER A 186 -15.30 8.55 19.29
C SER A 186 -14.86 8.29 17.87
N THR A 187 -15.82 8.18 16.96
CA THR A 187 -15.56 8.11 15.51
C THR A 187 -14.68 9.27 15.05
N TYR A 188 -14.94 10.49 15.52
CA TYR A 188 -14.13 11.65 15.15
C TYR A 188 -12.71 11.57 15.69
N ARG A 189 -12.52 11.09 16.92
CA ARG A 189 -11.19 10.90 17.52
C ARG A 189 -10.41 9.84 16.79
N LEU A 190 -11.02 8.68 16.45
CA LEU A 190 -10.37 7.65 15.64
C LEU A 190 -9.99 8.18 14.25
N PHE A 191 -10.87 8.95 13.61
CA PHE A 191 -10.60 9.62 12.36
C PHE A 191 -9.39 10.57 12.46
N TYR A 192 -9.41 11.47 13.45
CA TYR A 192 -8.34 12.45 13.67
C TYR A 192 -6.98 11.77 13.93
N ASP A 193 -6.95 10.79 14.83
CA ASP A 193 -5.73 10.06 15.16
C ASP A 193 -5.16 9.32 13.94
N THR A 194 -6.03 8.75 13.11
CA THR A 194 -5.62 8.07 11.87
C THR A 194 -5.05 9.04 10.84
N ILE A 195 -5.69 10.20 10.65
CA ILE A 195 -5.20 11.24 9.73
C ILE A 195 -3.86 11.80 10.21
N LYS A 196 -3.74 12.10 11.51
CA LYS A 196 -2.51 12.61 12.12
C LYS A 196 -1.38 11.58 12.06
N GLY A 197 -1.66 10.32 12.41
CA GLY A 197 -0.69 9.23 12.33
C GLY A 197 -0.21 8.94 10.90
N GLY A 198 -1.03 9.23 9.90
CA GLY A 198 -0.71 9.15 8.48
C GLY A 198 -0.10 10.44 7.90
N ASP A 199 0.42 11.35 8.75
CA ASP A 199 1.06 12.59 8.34
C ASP A 199 0.17 13.45 7.43
N TYR A 200 -1.14 13.46 7.68
CA TYR A 200 -2.18 14.21 6.93
C TYR A 200 -2.21 13.90 5.42
N ARG A 201 -1.74 12.72 5.00
CA ARG A 201 -1.64 12.33 3.57
C ARG A 201 -2.80 11.48 3.09
N SER A 202 -3.63 10.99 3.99
CA SER A 202 -4.77 10.14 3.64
C SER A 202 -5.97 10.97 3.17
N ARG A 203 -6.82 10.37 2.34
CA ARG A 203 -8.06 10.98 1.91
C ARG A 203 -9.06 10.99 3.08
N GLU A 204 -9.36 12.15 3.63
CA GLU A 204 -10.18 12.35 4.82
C GLU A 204 -11.54 11.64 4.76
N ALA A 205 -12.27 11.78 3.64
CA ALA A 205 -13.59 11.17 3.50
C ALA A 205 -13.56 9.63 3.62
N ASN A 206 -12.48 8.99 3.15
CA ASN A 206 -12.32 7.53 3.25
C ASN A 206 -11.99 7.12 4.68
N VAL A 207 -11.10 7.86 5.35
CA VAL A 207 -10.70 7.57 6.73
C VAL A 207 -11.87 7.82 7.69
N HIS A 208 -12.63 8.92 7.50
CA HIS A 208 -13.82 9.19 8.30
C HIS A 208 -14.84 8.06 8.14
N ARG A 209 -15.10 7.62 6.90
CA ARG A 209 -16.03 6.51 6.67
C ARG A 209 -15.55 5.21 7.30
N LEU A 210 -14.25 4.92 7.27
CA LEU A 210 -13.68 3.75 7.95
C LEU A 210 -13.91 3.83 9.46
N ALA A 211 -13.69 5.00 10.06
CA ALA A 211 -13.93 5.21 11.48
C ALA A 211 -15.42 5.03 11.86
N GLU A 212 -16.35 5.51 11.02
CA GLU A 212 -17.78 5.30 11.23
C GLU A 212 -18.18 3.83 11.21
N VAL A 213 -17.69 3.05 10.26
CA VAL A 213 -18.05 1.62 10.11
C VAL A 213 -17.28 0.70 11.04
N SER A 214 -16.23 1.19 11.71
CA SER A 214 -15.35 0.38 12.55
C SER A 214 -16.11 -0.41 13.63
N THR A 215 -17.10 0.20 14.23
CA THR A 215 -17.93 -0.43 15.25
C THR A 215 -18.71 -1.63 14.69
N ASN A 216 -19.33 -1.46 13.52
CA ASN A 216 -20.09 -2.51 12.85
C ASN A 216 -19.20 -3.65 12.37
N ILE A 217 -17.94 -3.34 12.00
CA ILE A 217 -16.95 -4.36 11.59
C ILE A 217 -16.65 -5.30 12.76
N ILE A 218 -16.49 -4.80 13.98
CA ILE A 218 -16.31 -5.65 15.16
C ILE A 218 -17.50 -6.57 15.37
N ASP A 219 -18.73 -6.03 15.28
CA ASP A 219 -19.94 -6.83 15.45
C ASP A 219 -20.07 -7.91 14.37
N GLN A 220 -19.73 -7.58 13.12
CA GLN A 220 -19.69 -8.55 12.04
C GLN A 220 -18.65 -9.65 12.29
N CYS A 221 -17.44 -9.29 12.76
CA CYS A 221 -16.40 -10.27 13.08
C CYS A 221 -16.85 -11.21 14.22
N VAL A 222 -17.50 -10.68 15.26
CA VAL A 222 -18.08 -11.50 16.34
C VAL A 222 -19.14 -12.46 15.79
N ALA A 223 -20.03 -11.98 14.92
CA ALA A 223 -21.06 -12.80 14.28
C ALA A 223 -20.46 -13.88 13.35
N GLN A 224 -19.26 -13.65 12.81
CA GLN A 224 -18.50 -14.64 12.04
C GLN A 224 -17.73 -15.64 12.91
N GLY A 225 -17.81 -15.52 14.24
CA GLY A 225 -17.18 -16.43 15.20
C GLY A 225 -15.74 -16.07 15.57
N VAL A 226 -15.30 -14.82 15.36
CA VAL A 226 -13.98 -14.37 15.80
C VAL A 226 -13.93 -14.32 17.33
N PRO A 227 -13.02 -15.07 18.00
CA PRO A 227 -12.94 -15.17 19.45
C PRO A 227 -12.12 -14.01 20.03
N PHE A 228 -12.66 -12.80 19.95
CA PHE A 228 -12.05 -11.67 20.67
C PHE A 228 -11.98 -11.91 22.17
N ALA A 229 -10.95 -11.34 22.80
CA ALA A 229 -10.84 -11.34 24.25
C ALA A 229 -12.11 -10.75 24.90
N ARG A 230 -12.45 -11.28 26.06
CA ARG A 230 -13.61 -10.83 26.84
C ARG A 230 -13.16 -10.56 28.27
N ASP A 231 -13.82 -9.61 28.91
CA ASP A 231 -13.71 -9.35 30.33
C ASP A 231 -14.43 -10.42 31.17
N TYR A 232 -14.36 -10.31 32.49
CA TYR A 232 -15.03 -11.23 33.41
C TYR A 232 -16.56 -11.18 33.35
N GLY A 233 -17.13 -10.10 32.85
CA GLY A 233 -18.57 -9.94 32.60
C GLY A 233 -19.03 -10.53 31.25
N GLY A 234 -18.10 -11.06 30.46
CA GLY A 234 -18.38 -11.64 29.13
C GLY A 234 -18.50 -10.60 28.00
N LEU A 235 -18.28 -9.32 28.27
CA LEU A 235 -18.24 -8.26 27.26
C LEU A 235 -16.92 -8.29 26.50
N LEU A 236 -16.90 -7.73 25.29
CA LEU A 236 -15.65 -7.64 24.51
C LEU A 236 -14.66 -6.74 25.22
N ASP A 237 -13.47 -7.29 25.50
CA ASP A 237 -12.37 -6.53 26.06
C ASP A 237 -11.66 -5.72 24.97
N ASN A 238 -11.20 -4.53 25.34
CA ASN A 238 -10.41 -3.65 24.52
C ASN A 238 -9.30 -2.99 25.32
N ARG A 239 -8.24 -2.61 24.65
CA ARG A 239 -7.06 -2.04 25.30
C ARG A 239 -6.46 -0.89 24.50
N SER A 240 -5.68 -0.06 25.17
CA SER A 240 -4.74 0.85 24.53
C SER A 240 -3.59 0.03 23.93
N PHE A 241 -3.23 0.29 22.68
CA PHE A 241 -2.16 -0.43 21.98
C PHE A 241 -1.47 0.43 20.92
N GLY A 242 -0.16 0.27 20.78
CA GLY A 242 0.60 0.95 19.74
C GLY A 242 0.68 2.48 19.85
N GLY A 243 0.65 3.02 21.08
CA GLY A 243 0.72 4.47 21.34
C GLY A 243 -0.64 5.19 21.27
N VAL A 244 -1.74 4.45 21.10
CA VAL A 244 -3.09 5.00 21.19
C VAL A 244 -3.44 5.28 22.65
N LEU A 245 -3.90 6.50 22.94
CA LEU A 245 -4.15 6.96 24.31
C LEU A 245 -5.48 6.49 24.90
N VAL A 246 -6.33 5.85 24.11
CA VAL A 246 -7.65 5.34 24.52
C VAL A 246 -7.77 3.84 24.25
N SER A 247 -8.65 3.18 24.99
CA SER A 247 -8.91 1.75 24.87
C SER A 247 -9.85 1.47 23.70
N ARG A 248 -9.29 1.28 22.50
CA ARG A 248 -10.06 1.01 21.27
C ARG A 248 -9.63 -0.22 20.49
N THR A 249 -8.57 -0.92 20.96
CA THR A 249 -8.01 -2.06 20.22
C THR A 249 -8.65 -3.37 20.70
N PHE A 250 -9.41 -3.99 19.82
CA PHE A 250 -10.00 -5.32 20.02
C PHE A 250 -9.01 -6.39 19.57
N TYR A 251 -8.83 -7.46 20.33
CA TYR A 251 -7.73 -8.40 20.12
C TYR A 251 -8.12 -9.85 20.47
N ALA A 252 -7.37 -10.79 19.92
CA ALA A 252 -7.47 -12.23 20.21
C ALA A 252 -6.09 -12.77 20.62
N LYS A 253 -5.54 -12.25 21.70
CA LYS A 253 -4.30 -12.70 22.41
C LYS A 253 -3.19 -13.20 21.49
N GLY A 254 -2.64 -12.32 20.63
CA GLY A 254 -1.54 -12.61 19.71
C GLY A 254 -1.94 -13.32 18.40
N GLN A 255 -3.21 -13.64 18.22
CA GLN A 255 -3.72 -14.33 17.02
C GLN A 255 -4.80 -13.54 16.28
N THR A 256 -4.88 -12.24 16.49
CA THR A 256 -6.00 -11.42 15.99
C THR A 256 -6.15 -11.54 14.48
N GLY A 257 -5.09 -11.39 13.70
CA GLY A 257 -5.16 -11.50 12.25
C GLY A 257 -5.53 -12.89 11.76
N GLN A 258 -5.01 -13.93 12.40
CA GLN A 258 -5.38 -15.31 12.10
C GLN A 258 -6.87 -15.54 12.33
N GLN A 259 -7.41 -15.13 13.45
CA GLN A 259 -8.81 -15.35 13.81
C GLN A 259 -9.75 -14.53 12.91
N LEU A 260 -9.40 -13.29 12.61
CA LEU A 260 -10.13 -12.47 11.64
C LEU A 260 -10.17 -13.10 10.25
N LEU A 261 -9.00 -13.61 9.77
CA LEU A 261 -8.93 -14.26 8.47
C LEU A 261 -9.76 -15.55 8.44
N LEU A 262 -9.71 -16.36 9.50
CA LEU A 262 -10.51 -17.58 9.59
C LEU A 262 -12.02 -17.28 9.63
N GLY A 263 -12.46 -16.25 10.34
CA GLY A 263 -13.84 -15.78 10.35
C GLY A 263 -14.31 -15.37 8.96
N ALA A 264 -13.55 -14.51 8.28
CA ALA A 264 -13.86 -14.08 6.92
C ALA A 264 -13.81 -15.24 5.91
N TYR A 265 -12.85 -16.16 6.06
CA TYR A 265 -12.77 -17.39 5.24
C TYR A 265 -13.97 -18.29 5.45
N SER A 266 -14.42 -18.49 6.68
CA SER A 266 -15.61 -19.29 6.99
C SER A 266 -16.86 -18.72 6.32
N ALA A 267 -17.05 -17.38 6.38
CA ALA A 267 -18.13 -16.69 5.70
C ALA A 267 -18.04 -16.87 4.18
N MET A 268 -16.84 -16.70 3.59
CA MET A 268 -16.58 -16.91 2.17
C MET A 268 -16.87 -18.37 1.76
N ASN A 269 -16.39 -19.35 2.53
CA ASN A 269 -16.54 -20.78 2.24
C ASN A 269 -18.02 -21.21 2.26
N ARG A 270 -18.83 -20.62 3.14
CA ARG A 270 -20.29 -20.79 3.13
C ARG A 270 -20.90 -20.38 1.78
N GLN A 271 -20.43 -19.31 1.18
CA GLN A 271 -20.91 -18.83 -0.11
C GLN A 271 -20.34 -19.66 -1.28
N ILE A 272 -19.15 -20.24 -1.14
CA ILE A 272 -18.60 -21.23 -2.09
C ILE A 272 -19.51 -22.48 -2.09
N GLY A 273 -19.86 -23.00 -0.90
CA GLY A 273 -20.77 -24.14 -0.77
C GLY A 273 -22.17 -23.89 -1.34
N ARG A 274 -22.63 -22.63 -1.36
CA ARG A 274 -23.89 -22.21 -2.01
C ARG A 274 -23.76 -21.96 -3.51
N GLY A 275 -22.58 -22.15 -4.11
CA GLY A 275 -22.33 -21.92 -5.53
C GLY A 275 -22.32 -20.44 -5.94
N LYS A 276 -22.28 -19.48 -4.97
CA LYS A 276 -22.26 -18.05 -5.24
C LYS A 276 -20.85 -17.48 -5.44
N ILE A 277 -19.84 -18.21 -4.96
CA ILE A 277 -18.43 -17.87 -5.19
C ILE A 277 -17.77 -19.03 -5.91
N LYS A 278 -17.10 -18.72 -7.04
CA LYS A 278 -16.17 -19.63 -7.70
C LYS A 278 -14.75 -19.27 -7.31
N MET A 279 -14.05 -20.20 -6.65
CA MET A 279 -12.69 -20.00 -6.17
C MET A 279 -11.67 -20.52 -7.16
N TYR A 280 -10.65 -19.71 -7.45
CA TYR A 280 -9.52 -20.01 -8.33
C TYR A 280 -8.22 -19.92 -7.52
N ASN A 281 -7.77 -21.05 -6.96
CA ASN A 281 -6.49 -21.16 -6.27
C ASN A 281 -5.35 -21.31 -7.29
N ARG A 282 -4.12 -20.89 -6.93
CA ARG A 282 -2.94 -20.93 -7.78
C ARG A 282 -3.15 -20.23 -9.12
N HIS A 283 -3.81 -19.08 -9.08
CA HIS A 283 -4.02 -18.24 -10.24
C HIS A 283 -3.40 -16.86 -10.01
N GLU A 284 -2.48 -16.49 -10.88
CA GLU A 284 -1.83 -15.17 -10.88
C GLU A 284 -2.58 -14.23 -11.83
N MET A 285 -2.96 -13.06 -11.34
CA MET A 285 -3.46 -12.00 -12.21
C MET A 285 -2.34 -11.44 -13.07
N MET A 286 -2.42 -11.66 -14.37
CA MET A 286 -1.43 -11.18 -15.35
C MET A 286 -1.71 -9.76 -15.83
N ASP A 287 -2.98 -9.41 -16.02
CA ASP A 287 -3.38 -8.07 -16.46
C ASP A 287 -4.87 -7.81 -16.15
N ILE A 288 -5.26 -6.54 -16.17
CA ILE A 288 -6.67 -6.12 -16.14
C ILE A 288 -7.15 -5.80 -17.56
N VAL A 289 -8.35 -6.24 -17.90
CA VAL A 289 -9.00 -5.92 -19.16
C VAL A 289 -9.83 -4.66 -19.00
N VAL A 290 -9.47 -3.63 -19.74
CA VAL A 290 -10.19 -2.35 -19.76
C VAL A 290 -10.79 -2.16 -21.16
N VAL A 291 -12.11 -1.96 -21.22
CA VAL A 291 -12.87 -1.67 -22.46
C VAL A 291 -13.68 -0.42 -22.20
N ASP A 292 -13.56 0.56 -23.08
CA ASP A 292 -14.25 1.86 -22.98
C ASP A 292 -14.09 2.53 -21.60
N GLY A 293 -12.85 2.50 -21.06
CA GLY A 293 -12.53 3.07 -19.76
C GLY A 293 -13.08 2.31 -18.55
N LYS A 294 -13.66 1.13 -18.74
CA LYS A 294 -14.26 0.30 -17.68
C LYS A 294 -13.50 -1.02 -17.50
N ALA A 295 -13.23 -1.41 -16.27
CA ALA A 295 -12.68 -2.73 -15.96
C ALA A 295 -13.72 -3.81 -16.28
N ARG A 296 -13.41 -4.69 -17.24
CA ARG A 296 -14.32 -5.71 -17.76
C ARG A 296 -13.85 -7.14 -17.49
N GLY A 297 -12.78 -7.31 -16.76
CA GLY A 297 -12.26 -8.61 -16.40
C GLY A 297 -10.76 -8.60 -16.14
N ILE A 298 -10.21 -9.79 -16.05
CA ILE A 298 -8.76 -10.01 -15.88
C ILE A 298 -8.25 -11.09 -16.85
N ILE A 299 -6.95 -11.05 -17.09
CA ILE A 299 -6.19 -12.16 -17.65
C ILE A 299 -5.46 -12.81 -16.47
N ALA A 300 -5.63 -14.10 -16.30
CA ALA A 300 -4.99 -14.87 -15.24
C ALA A 300 -4.12 -15.99 -15.82
N ARG A 301 -3.06 -16.36 -15.11
CA ARG A 301 -2.26 -17.53 -15.38
C ARG A 301 -2.55 -18.58 -14.33
N ASN A 302 -2.97 -19.77 -14.76
CA ASN A 302 -3.02 -20.93 -13.90
C ASN A 302 -1.59 -21.38 -13.61
N LEU A 303 -1.18 -21.39 -12.36
CA LEU A 303 0.19 -21.73 -11.94
C LEU A 303 0.44 -23.25 -11.87
N VAL A 304 -0.57 -24.07 -12.09
CA VAL A 304 -0.42 -25.52 -12.10
C VAL A 304 0.02 -26.01 -13.50
N ASP A 305 -0.66 -25.50 -14.54
CA ASP A 305 -0.44 -25.95 -15.93
C ASP A 305 0.09 -24.84 -16.86
N GLY A 306 0.29 -23.62 -16.34
CA GLY A 306 0.82 -22.48 -17.07
C GLY A 306 -0.15 -21.81 -18.04
N LYS A 307 -1.38 -22.31 -18.17
CA LYS A 307 -2.37 -21.76 -19.11
C LYS A 307 -2.75 -20.32 -18.79
N ILE A 308 -2.94 -19.55 -19.84
CA ILE A 308 -3.47 -18.18 -19.77
C ILE A 308 -4.96 -18.22 -19.99
N GLU A 309 -5.69 -17.70 -19.02
CA GLU A 309 -7.15 -17.70 -18.99
C GLU A 309 -7.70 -16.27 -19.03
N ARG A 310 -8.86 -16.09 -19.64
CA ARG A 310 -9.60 -14.83 -19.72
C ARG A 310 -10.86 -14.95 -18.86
N HIS A 311 -11.02 -14.03 -17.92
CA HIS A 311 -12.18 -14.00 -17.04
C HIS A 311 -12.90 -12.67 -17.17
N GLY A 312 -14.12 -12.69 -17.72
CA GLY A 312 -14.98 -11.53 -17.82
C GLY A 312 -15.72 -11.23 -16.53
N ALA A 313 -15.97 -9.93 -16.27
CA ALA A 313 -16.77 -9.45 -15.15
C ALA A 313 -17.31 -8.04 -15.40
N HIS A 314 -18.33 -7.66 -14.64
CA HIS A 314 -18.90 -6.32 -14.65
C HIS A 314 -18.11 -5.34 -13.77
N ALA A 315 -17.42 -5.87 -12.75
CA ALA A 315 -16.53 -5.11 -11.87
C ALA A 315 -15.36 -5.98 -11.39
N VAL A 316 -14.23 -5.34 -11.07
CA VAL A 316 -13.03 -5.98 -10.54
C VAL A 316 -12.62 -5.30 -9.25
N VAL A 317 -12.50 -6.07 -8.19
CA VAL A 317 -12.01 -5.65 -6.87
C VAL A 317 -10.57 -6.16 -6.71
N ILE A 318 -9.63 -5.27 -6.48
CA ILE A 318 -8.24 -5.62 -6.20
C ILE A 318 -8.01 -5.58 -4.69
N ALA A 319 -7.79 -6.75 -4.12
CA ALA A 319 -7.55 -6.96 -2.69
C ALA A 319 -6.26 -7.74 -2.44
N SER A 320 -5.23 -7.46 -3.26
CA SER A 320 -3.95 -8.19 -3.30
C SER A 320 -3.00 -7.85 -2.16
N GLY A 321 -3.41 -7.03 -1.20
CA GLY A 321 -2.59 -6.62 -0.05
C GLY A 321 -1.55 -5.56 -0.39
N GLY A 322 -0.58 -5.41 0.51
CA GLY A 322 0.46 -4.41 0.42
C GLY A 322 1.64 -4.80 -0.48
N TYR A 323 2.70 -4.00 -0.42
CA TYR A 323 3.87 -4.09 -1.31
C TYR A 323 5.21 -4.10 -0.55
N GLY A 324 5.21 -4.51 0.72
CA GLY A 324 6.42 -4.50 1.55
C GLY A 324 7.61 -5.23 0.92
N ASN A 325 7.37 -6.31 0.18
CA ASN A 325 8.43 -7.09 -0.49
C ASN A 325 9.05 -6.44 -1.73
N VAL A 326 8.64 -5.24 -2.10
CA VAL A 326 9.39 -4.39 -3.04
C VAL A 326 10.69 -3.87 -2.41
N PHE A 327 10.73 -3.82 -1.07
CA PHE A 327 11.87 -3.32 -0.30
C PHE A 327 12.68 -4.47 0.28
N PHE A 328 13.98 -4.22 0.43
CA PHE A 328 14.90 -5.17 1.02
C PHE A 328 14.58 -5.40 2.51
N LEU A 329 14.72 -6.63 2.99
CA LEU A 329 14.43 -7.07 4.36
C LEU A 329 12.99 -6.76 4.82
N SER A 330 12.02 -6.94 3.94
CA SER A 330 10.62 -6.82 4.30
C SER A 330 10.22 -7.84 5.37
N THR A 331 9.37 -7.40 6.29
CA THR A 331 8.73 -8.28 7.28
C THR A 331 7.38 -8.82 6.81
N ASN A 332 6.94 -8.47 5.60
CA ASN A 332 5.68 -8.93 5.02
C ASN A 332 5.82 -10.32 4.37
N ALA A 333 4.71 -11.04 4.25
CA ALA A 333 4.65 -12.29 3.50
C ALA A 333 5.05 -12.07 2.03
N MET A 334 5.65 -13.09 1.41
CA MET A 334 6.20 -13.01 0.03
C MET A 334 5.16 -12.58 -1.02
N GLY A 335 3.87 -12.86 -0.80
CA GLY A 335 2.78 -12.41 -1.66
C GLY A 335 2.52 -10.90 -1.65
N SER A 336 3.10 -10.15 -0.71
CA SER A 336 2.98 -8.68 -0.63
C SER A 336 3.97 -7.99 -1.58
N ASN A 337 3.90 -8.27 -2.88
CA ASN A 337 4.87 -7.91 -3.90
C ASN A 337 4.37 -6.88 -4.93
N VAL A 338 3.17 -6.37 -4.76
CA VAL A 338 2.51 -5.35 -5.62
C VAL A 338 2.25 -5.75 -7.08
N SER A 339 2.50 -7.00 -7.50
CA SER A 339 2.41 -7.37 -8.92
C SER A 339 1.06 -7.04 -9.56
N ALA A 340 -0.06 -7.36 -8.91
CA ALA A 340 -1.39 -6.98 -9.38
C ALA A 340 -1.60 -5.45 -9.33
N GLY A 341 -1.26 -4.80 -8.22
CA GLY A 341 -1.37 -3.35 -8.06
C GLY A 341 -0.58 -2.58 -9.13
N TRP A 342 0.64 -3.02 -9.44
CA TRP A 342 1.46 -2.42 -10.47
C TRP A 342 0.83 -2.53 -11.86
N LYS A 343 0.25 -3.68 -12.20
CA LYS A 343 -0.39 -3.92 -13.50
C LYS A 343 -1.60 -2.99 -13.73
N ILE A 344 -2.42 -2.79 -12.70
CA ILE A 344 -3.56 -1.86 -12.79
C ILE A 344 -3.12 -0.40 -12.78
N HIS A 345 -2.06 -0.07 -12.04
CA HIS A 345 -1.48 1.28 -12.05
C HIS A 345 -0.97 1.66 -13.45
N LYS A 346 -0.30 0.75 -14.15
CA LYS A 346 0.11 0.96 -15.55
C LYS A 346 -1.07 1.18 -16.50
N LYS A 347 -2.26 0.76 -16.15
CA LYS A 347 -3.50 0.98 -16.92
C LYS A 347 -4.26 2.22 -16.49
N GLY A 348 -3.65 3.09 -15.65
CA GLY A 348 -4.17 4.39 -15.26
C GLY A 348 -4.85 4.44 -13.89
N ALA A 349 -4.86 3.36 -13.11
CA ALA A 349 -5.36 3.41 -11.74
C ALA A 349 -4.41 4.20 -10.83
N TYR A 350 -4.96 5.02 -9.95
CA TYR A 350 -4.15 5.74 -8.97
C TYR A 350 -3.60 4.80 -7.92
N PHE A 351 -2.39 5.13 -7.45
CA PHE A 351 -1.72 4.45 -6.34
C PHE A 351 -1.54 5.44 -5.20
N ALA A 352 -2.19 5.19 -4.07
CA ALA A 352 -2.17 6.10 -2.93
C ALA A 352 -1.04 5.76 -1.96
N ASN A 353 -0.41 6.80 -1.40
CA ASN A 353 0.55 6.73 -0.31
C ASN A 353 1.70 5.71 -0.51
N PRO A 354 2.40 5.69 -1.67
CA PRO A 354 3.44 4.69 -1.94
C PRO A 354 4.70 4.86 -1.08
N CYS A 355 4.79 5.92 -0.30
CA CYS A 355 5.89 6.16 0.63
C CYS A 355 5.73 5.44 1.98
N PHE A 356 4.53 4.94 2.30
CA PHE A 356 4.29 4.27 3.57
C PHE A 356 4.52 2.76 3.43
N THR A 357 5.45 2.26 4.24
CA THR A 357 5.71 0.85 4.41
C THR A 357 5.66 0.52 5.90
N GLN A 358 5.16 -0.66 6.23
CA GLN A 358 5.12 -1.15 7.59
C GLN A 358 6.20 -2.21 7.79
N ILE A 359 6.99 -2.04 8.85
CA ILE A 359 7.95 -3.04 9.34
C ILE A 359 7.46 -3.54 10.70
N HIS A 360 7.42 -4.86 10.86
CA HIS A 360 7.08 -5.47 12.15
C HIS A 360 8.31 -5.45 13.06
N PRO A 361 8.32 -4.72 14.18
CA PRO A 361 9.53 -4.47 14.96
C PRO A 361 10.02 -5.70 15.73
N THR A 362 9.18 -6.71 15.94
CA THR A 362 9.51 -7.95 16.63
C THR A 362 9.65 -9.15 15.69
N CYS A 363 9.98 -8.90 14.43
CA CYS A 363 10.11 -9.89 13.39
C CYS A 363 11.52 -9.86 12.78
N ILE A 364 12.15 -11.03 12.64
CA ILE A 364 13.34 -11.19 11.82
C ILE A 364 12.91 -11.41 10.37
N PRO A 365 13.31 -10.55 9.43
CA PRO A 365 13.03 -10.77 8.01
C PRO A 365 13.86 -11.93 7.46
N VAL A 366 13.46 -12.46 6.31
CA VAL A 366 14.24 -13.45 5.58
C VAL A 366 15.55 -12.82 5.10
N SER A 367 16.70 -13.38 5.48
CA SER A 367 18.03 -12.86 5.12
C SER A 367 18.88 -13.83 4.30
N GLY A 368 18.44 -15.05 4.05
CA GLY A 368 19.13 -16.07 3.26
C GLY A 368 18.18 -17.12 2.71
N ASP A 369 18.70 -18.02 1.89
CA ASP A 369 17.93 -19.01 1.14
C ASP A 369 17.17 -20.00 2.04
N HIS A 370 17.69 -20.27 3.22
CA HIS A 370 17.18 -21.28 4.15
C HIS A 370 16.47 -20.67 5.36
N GLN A 371 16.46 -19.35 5.51
CA GLN A 371 15.81 -18.69 6.63
C GLN A 371 14.39 -18.25 6.26
N SER A 372 13.40 -18.76 6.98
CA SER A 372 12.05 -18.23 6.94
C SER A 372 11.91 -17.00 7.83
N LYS A 373 10.97 -16.11 7.49
CA LYS A 373 10.58 -15.02 8.36
C LYS A 373 10.12 -15.55 9.71
N LEU A 374 10.67 -15.03 10.78
CA LEU A 374 10.37 -15.44 12.15
C LEU A 374 9.87 -14.24 12.97
N THR A 375 8.68 -14.37 13.55
CA THR A 375 8.22 -13.43 14.58
C THR A 375 8.76 -13.91 15.91
N LEU A 376 9.68 -13.15 16.50
CA LEU A 376 10.36 -13.54 17.76
C LEU A 376 9.44 -13.44 18.96
N MET A 377 8.51 -12.47 18.95
CA MET A 377 7.70 -12.13 20.09
C MET A 377 6.30 -11.72 19.63
N SER A 378 5.27 -12.18 20.33
CA SER A 378 3.91 -11.70 20.10
C SER A 378 3.82 -10.21 20.44
N GLU A 379 3.11 -9.44 19.62
CA GLU A 379 2.85 -8.03 19.93
C GLU A 379 2.06 -7.83 21.24
N SER A 380 1.34 -8.84 21.70
CA SER A 380 0.67 -8.80 23.01
C SER A 380 1.67 -8.59 24.16
N LEU A 381 2.88 -9.13 24.05
CA LEU A 381 3.92 -8.95 25.07
C LEU A 381 4.41 -7.50 25.18
N ARG A 382 4.22 -6.68 24.17
CA ARG A 382 4.61 -5.26 24.19
C ARG A 382 3.79 -4.45 25.20
N ASN A 383 2.54 -4.84 25.43
CA ASN A 383 1.65 -4.18 26.37
C ASN A 383 1.61 -4.89 27.73
N ASP A 384 1.62 -6.23 27.72
CA ASP A 384 1.29 -7.06 28.89
C ASP A 384 2.53 -7.75 29.45
N GLY A 385 3.66 -7.74 28.73
CA GLY A 385 4.91 -8.34 29.16
C GLY A 385 5.65 -7.50 30.20
N ARG A 386 6.21 -8.17 31.19
CA ARG A 386 7.21 -7.60 32.13
C ARG A 386 8.58 -8.15 31.74
N ILE A 387 9.57 -7.27 31.69
CA ILE A 387 10.96 -7.60 31.47
C ILE A 387 11.70 -7.48 32.81
#